data_f7b2ce5934f13bf1c42c4e7278c8a516
#
_entry.id   f7b2ce5934f13bf1c42c4e7278c8a516
#
_cell.length_a   1.000
_cell.length_b   1.000
_cell.length_c   1.000
_cell.angle_alpha   90.00
_cell.angle_beta   90.00
_cell.angle_gamma   90.00
#
_symmetry.space_group_name_H-M   'P 1'
#
loop_
_entity.id
_entity.type
_entity.pdbx_description
1 polymer ?
#
loop_
_entity_poly.entity_id
_entity_poly.type
_entity_poly.pdbx_seq_one_letter_code
_entity_poly.pdbx_strand_id
1 'polypeptide(L)'
;IAPVGPAPKGGRPVVAWSHGTTGSAQNCGPSQQINPAVPLNAYYLMNGNSWEDYGVLSLPEFIKEGYVVVATDYQGLGAGGKHQYSVGQTQGRDVINSIRAAGTLKEVGASKKALLYGWSQGGYSVLAAGGAGAYLAKNGTAFDGVELVGVVALSPVNLSGVAQVAMSSSQTPEQALEKITAPLSQSIFTWAHLAGMMYGLQAAYPGKLQLTDWFTPEGAKVFDQLSNNKCFHVLSDSLSYTYGDNYKSLVRATPGNAKAWIDALIAGGIPNNKPLAPVLVYRGTKDAVPKPMVDIYESQMCKLGANVKHIEMDGATHFTSPVEAQKTFLPWVKDRFDKKPLDNACPGS
;
A
#
# COMPACT_ATOMS: atom_id res chain seq x y z
N ILE A 1 -15.99 4.18 10.74
CA ILE A 1 -17.35 3.62 10.71
C ILE A 1 -17.47 2.61 11.85
N ALA A 2 -18.56 2.65 12.60
CA ALA A 2 -18.82 1.73 13.71
C ALA A 2 -20.30 1.31 13.70
N PRO A 3 -20.61 0.11 14.24
CA PRO A 3 -22.01 -0.28 14.46
C PRO A 3 -22.73 0.68 15.39
N VAL A 4 -24.01 0.90 15.15
CA VAL A 4 -24.87 1.73 16.01
C VAL A 4 -25.10 1.03 17.35
N GLY A 5 -25.22 1.80 18.43
CA GLY A 5 -25.51 1.31 19.79
C GLY A 5 -24.27 1.19 20.68
N PRO A 6 -24.41 0.73 21.91
CA PRO A 6 -23.34 0.67 22.89
C PRO A 6 -22.28 -0.39 22.49
N ALA A 7 -21.01 -0.08 22.75
CA ALA A 7 -19.93 -1.05 22.56
C ALA A 7 -20.03 -2.18 23.60
N PRO A 8 -19.64 -3.42 23.26
CA PRO A 8 -19.57 -4.51 24.20
C PRO A 8 -18.50 -4.25 25.28
N LYS A 9 -18.60 -4.99 26.41
CA LYS A 9 -17.56 -4.95 27.45
C LYS A 9 -16.20 -5.30 26.82
N GLY A 10 -15.21 -4.44 26.95
CA GLY A 10 -13.87 -4.60 26.35
C GLY A 10 -13.70 -3.88 25.00
N GLY A 11 -14.73 -3.26 24.50
CA GLY A 11 -14.70 -2.48 23.24
C GLY A 11 -14.90 -3.34 21.99
N ARG A 12 -15.04 -2.67 20.85
CA ARG A 12 -15.21 -3.27 19.53
C ARG A 12 -13.83 -3.58 18.89
N PRO A 13 -13.62 -4.78 18.34
CA PRO A 13 -12.42 -5.04 17.54
C PRO A 13 -12.29 -4.04 16.38
N VAL A 14 -11.07 -3.69 16.01
CA VAL A 14 -10.79 -2.69 14.97
C VAL A 14 -10.23 -3.37 13.72
N VAL A 15 -10.78 -3.05 12.56
CA VAL A 15 -10.22 -3.38 11.25
C VAL A 15 -9.71 -2.09 10.63
N ALA A 16 -8.40 -2.01 10.39
CA ALA A 16 -7.77 -0.88 9.73
C ALA A 16 -7.63 -1.19 8.23
N TRP A 17 -8.45 -0.53 7.43
CA TRP A 17 -8.43 -0.62 5.97
C TRP A 17 -7.38 0.32 5.38
N SER A 18 -6.69 -0.18 4.39
CA SER A 18 -5.68 0.53 3.60
C SER A 18 -6.00 0.38 2.12
N HIS A 19 -6.35 1.49 1.48
CA HIS A 19 -6.81 1.51 0.09
C HIS A 19 -5.69 1.32 -0.93
N GLY A 20 -6.05 0.94 -2.15
CA GLY A 20 -5.18 0.87 -3.32
C GLY A 20 -4.76 2.25 -3.82
N THR A 21 -4.05 2.28 -4.96
CA THR A 21 -3.53 3.52 -5.54
C THR A 21 -4.63 4.42 -6.05
N THR A 22 -4.74 5.63 -5.50
CA THR A 22 -5.68 6.67 -5.93
C THR A 22 -4.99 7.84 -6.61
N GLY A 23 -3.71 8.04 -6.36
CA GLY A 23 -2.90 9.12 -6.94
C GLY A 23 -2.03 9.82 -5.91
N SER A 24 -1.46 10.98 -6.29
CA SER A 24 -0.58 11.76 -5.42
C SER A 24 -1.08 13.21 -5.21
N ALA A 25 -2.09 13.64 -5.95
CA ALA A 25 -2.68 14.97 -5.78
C ALA A 25 -3.56 15.03 -4.52
N GLN A 26 -3.70 16.23 -3.96
CA GLN A 26 -4.43 16.44 -2.69
C GLN A 26 -5.87 15.95 -2.73
N ASN A 27 -6.53 16.05 -3.87
CA ASN A 27 -7.93 15.65 -4.06
C ASN A 27 -8.11 14.14 -4.33
N CYS A 28 -7.06 13.33 -4.22
CA CYS A 28 -7.13 11.88 -4.48
C CYS A 28 -7.36 11.05 -3.21
N GLY A 29 -7.53 11.68 -2.06
CA GLY A 29 -7.90 10.98 -0.83
C GLY A 29 -9.31 10.40 -0.91
N PRO A 30 -9.51 9.09 -0.62
CA PRO A 30 -10.84 8.46 -0.69
C PRO A 30 -11.90 9.15 0.16
N SER A 31 -11.54 9.71 1.33
CA SER A 31 -12.49 10.41 2.20
C SER A 31 -13.08 11.68 1.56
N GLN A 32 -12.47 12.20 0.51
CA GLN A 32 -12.93 13.38 -0.22
C GLN A 32 -13.92 13.04 -1.33
N GLN A 33 -14.13 11.75 -1.63
CA GLN A 33 -15.03 11.28 -2.68
C GLN A 33 -16.48 11.22 -2.19
N ILE A 34 -17.10 12.39 -2.03
CA ILE A 34 -18.46 12.52 -1.52
C ILE A 34 -19.48 12.15 -2.61
N ASN A 35 -19.19 12.52 -3.85
CA ASN A 35 -20.05 12.24 -5.01
C ASN A 35 -19.19 11.76 -6.19
N PRO A 36 -19.16 10.46 -6.50
CA PRO A 36 -18.32 9.91 -7.56
C PRO A 36 -18.70 10.42 -8.97
N ALA A 37 -19.91 10.94 -9.17
CA ALA A 37 -20.30 11.49 -10.47
C ALA A 37 -19.57 12.80 -10.80
N VAL A 38 -19.20 13.60 -9.81
CA VAL A 38 -18.46 14.86 -10.02
C VAL A 38 -17.05 14.62 -10.56
N PRO A 39 -16.23 13.73 -9.99
CA PRO A 39 -14.94 13.38 -10.56
C PRO A 39 -15.00 12.88 -12.00
N LEU A 40 -15.99 12.03 -12.33
CA LEU A 40 -16.17 11.52 -13.67
C LEU A 40 -16.46 12.64 -14.69
N ASN A 41 -17.29 13.63 -14.34
CA ASN A 41 -17.57 14.78 -15.19
C ASN A 41 -16.34 15.68 -15.39
N ALA A 42 -15.45 15.74 -14.39
CA ALA A 42 -14.25 16.58 -14.42
C ALA A 42 -12.98 15.83 -14.84
N TYR A 43 -13.10 14.63 -15.40
CA TYR A 43 -12.01 13.66 -15.58
C TYR A 43 -10.74 14.26 -16.18
N TYR A 44 -10.82 14.98 -17.29
CA TYR A 44 -9.65 15.59 -17.95
C TYR A 44 -9.37 17.04 -17.54
N LEU A 45 -10.17 17.63 -16.69
CA LEU A 45 -9.96 19.00 -16.22
C LEU A 45 -8.87 19.05 -15.12
N MET A 46 -8.41 20.24 -14.80
CA MET A 46 -7.58 20.45 -13.61
C MET A 46 -8.31 19.94 -12.38
N ASN A 47 -7.60 19.26 -11.50
CA ASN A 47 -8.15 18.54 -10.35
C ASN A 47 -9.15 17.43 -10.72
N GLY A 48 -9.16 16.98 -11.97
CA GLY A 48 -9.94 15.84 -12.41
C GLY A 48 -9.55 14.60 -11.64
N ASN A 49 -10.53 13.83 -11.23
CA ASN A 49 -10.37 12.65 -10.40
C ASN A 49 -11.01 11.44 -11.10
N SER A 50 -10.35 10.30 -10.94
CA SER A 50 -10.92 9.01 -11.28
C SER A 50 -11.16 8.26 -9.98
N TRP A 51 -12.39 7.96 -9.70
CA TRP A 51 -12.70 7.13 -8.54
C TRP A 51 -12.40 5.67 -8.85
N GLU A 52 -11.50 5.07 -8.08
CA GLU A 52 -11.04 3.69 -8.27
C GLU A 52 -10.99 2.89 -7.00
N ASP A 53 -11.28 3.54 -5.90
CA ASP A 53 -11.34 2.84 -4.65
C ASP A 53 -12.61 1.99 -4.63
N TYR A 54 -12.44 0.68 -4.45
CA TYR A 54 -13.55 -0.24 -4.20
C TYR A 54 -14.27 0.05 -2.88
N GLY A 55 -13.95 1.15 -2.24
CA GLY A 55 -14.35 1.43 -0.86
C GLY A 55 -13.69 0.44 0.10
N VAL A 56 -14.26 0.28 1.26
CA VAL A 56 -13.81 -0.74 2.21
C VAL A 56 -14.46 -2.07 1.86
N LEU A 57 -13.68 -2.96 1.29
CA LEU A 57 -14.16 -4.30 0.94
C LEU A 57 -14.60 -5.06 2.20
N SER A 58 -15.73 -5.74 2.11
CA SER A 58 -16.38 -6.45 3.24
C SER A 58 -16.80 -5.54 4.40
N LEU A 59 -17.01 -4.23 4.15
CA LEU A 59 -17.49 -3.31 5.18
C LEU A 59 -18.81 -3.78 5.83
N PRO A 60 -19.84 -4.21 5.06
CA PRO A 60 -21.09 -4.69 5.66
C PRO A 60 -20.88 -5.88 6.60
N GLU A 61 -20.01 -6.82 6.22
CA GLU A 61 -19.68 -8.00 7.00
C GLU A 61 -18.96 -7.62 8.30
N PHE A 62 -17.99 -6.73 8.25
CA PHE A 62 -17.28 -6.24 9.44
C PHE A 62 -18.22 -5.52 10.40
N ILE A 63 -19.11 -4.66 9.89
CA ILE A 63 -20.08 -3.95 10.72
C ILE A 63 -21.07 -4.92 11.35
N LYS A 64 -21.54 -5.94 10.62
CA LYS A 64 -22.44 -7.00 11.12
C LYS A 64 -21.79 -7.80 12.24
N GLU A 65 -20.49 -8.10 12.15
CA GLU A 65 -19.71 -8.77 13.21
C GLU A 65 -19.38 -7.86 14.39
N GLY A 66 -19.79 -6.60 14.36
CA GLY A 66 -19.60 -5.65 15.46
C GLY A 66 -18.25 -4.92 15.45
N TYR A 67 -17.48 -4.98 14.36
CA TYR A 67 -16.18 -4.36 14.29
C TYR A 67 -16.26 -2.87 13.98
N VAL A 68 -15.28 -2.11 14.48
CA VAL A 68 -14.99 -0.75 14.01
C VAL A 68 -14.11 -0.86 12.78
N VAL A 69 -14.44 -0.13 11.73
CA VAL A 69 -13.62 -0.01 10.53
C VAL A 69 -13.07 1.40 10.44
N VAL A 70 -11.75 1.49 10.35
CA VAL A 70 -11.01 2.74 10.11
C VAL A 70 -10.28 2.66 8.80
N ALA A 71 -10.18 3.80 8.09
CA ALA A 71 -9.47 3.92 6.84
C ALA A 71 -8.68 5.23 6.83
N THR A 72 -7.42 5.16 6.41
CA THR A 72 -6.57 6.34 6.25
C THR A 72 -6.50 6.73 4.79
N ASP A 73 -6.50 8.02 4.49
CA ASP A 73 -6.19 8.53 3.14
C ASP A 73 -4.68 8.51 2.84
N TYR A 74 -3.86 8.24 3.83
CA TYR A 74 -2.41 8.43 3.88
C TYR A 74 -1.97 9.90 3.87
N GLN A 75 -0.76 10.12 4.35
CA GLN A 75 -0.10 11.41 4.34
C GLN A 75 0.01 11.97 2.90
N GLY A 76 -0.28 13.26 2.75
CA GLY A 76 -0.21 13.96 1.49
C GLY A 76 -1.44 13.84 0.59
N LEU A 77 -2.48 13.11 1.02
CA LEU A 77 -3.77 13.05 0.33
C LEU A 77 -4.81 13.83 1.16
N GLY A 78 -5.01 15.11 0.81
CA GLY A 78 -5.97 16.00 1.47
C GLY A 78 -5.50 16.72 2.73
N ALA A 79 -4.32 16.37 3.25
CA ALA A 79 -3.79 16.95 4.49
C ALA A 79 -2.54 17.84 4.27
N GLY A 80 -2.25 18.20 3.04
CA GLY A 80 -1.06 18.99 2.66
C GLY A 80 0.21 18.15 2.52
N GLY A 81 1.22 18.74 1.90
CA GLY A 81 2.47 18.06 1.56
C GLY A 81 2.36 17.15 0.31
N LYS A 82 3.46 16.53 -0.07
CA LYS A 82 3.47 15.55 -1.18
C LYS A 82 3.22 14.16 -0.64
N HIS A 83 2.35 13.41 -1.32
CA HIS A 83 2.11 12.00 -0.98
C HIS A 83 3.39 11.18 -1.14
N GLN A 84 3.75 10.44 -0.10
CA GLN A 84 4.90 9.54 -0.09
C GLN A 84 4.46 8.13 -0.54
N TYR A 85 4.01 8.06 -1.79
CA TYR A 85 3.52 6.82 -2.39
C TYR A 85 4.58 5.71 -2.30
N SER A 86 4.18 4.53 -1.84
CA SER A 86 5.07 3.36 -1.64
C SER A 86 6.25 3.59 -0.69
N VAL A 87 6.11 4.54 0.25
CA VAL A 87 7.03 4.67 1.37
C VAL A 87 6.42 4.01 2.61
N GLY A 88 6.81 2.76 2.85
CA GLY A 88 6.20 1.90 3.87
C GLY A 88 6.30 2.45 5.28
N GLN A 89 7.39 3.15 5.62
CA GLN A 89 7.53 3.77 6.94
C GLN A 89 6.44 4.83 7.19
N THR A 90 6.12 5.65 6.20
CA THR A 90 5.08 6.68 6.32
C THR A 90 3.70 6.04 6.30
N GLN A 91 3.40 5.25 5.29
CA GLN A 91 2.08 4.65 5.11
C GLN A 91 1.74 3.67 6.24
N GLY A 92 2.71 2.87 6.70
CA GLY A 92 2.51 1.98 7.85
C GLY A 92 2.21 2.74 9.14
N ARG A 93 2.81 3.92 9.35
CA ARG A 93 2.46 4.81 10.48
C ARG A 93 1.05 5.37 10.36
N ASP A 94 0.63 5.75 9.15
CA ASP A 94 -0.72 6.25 8.90
C ASP A 94 -1.79 5.20 9.22
N VAL A 95 -1.54 3.94 8.84
CA VAL A 95 -2.39 2.80 9.20
C VAL A 95 -2.49 2.64 10.72
N ILE A 96 -1.37 2.65 11.44
CA ILE A 96 -1.37 2.56 12.91
C ILE A 96 -2.08 3.76 13.54
N ASN A 97 -1.86 4.96 13.01
CA ASN A 97 -2.46 6.18 13.53
C ASN A 97 -3.99 6.23 13.30
N SER A 98 -4.50 5.61 12.23
CA SER A 98 -5.95 5.50 12.03
C SER A 98 -6.63 4.70 13.15
N ILE A 99 -5.97 3.62 13.64
CA ILE A 99 -6.42 2.85 14.79
C ILE A 99 -6.40 3.72 16.06
N ARG A 100 -5.31 4.46 16.27
CA ARG A 100 -5.18 5.37 17.42
C ARG A 100 -6.24 6.45 17.40
N ALA A 101 -6.51 7.03 16.23
CA ALA A 101 -7.56 8.04 16.05
C ALA A 101 -8.93 7.49 16.45
N ALA A 102 -9.32 6.30 16.00
CA ALA A 102 -10.57 5.67 16.40
C ALA A 102 -10.66 5.46 17.92
N GLY A 103 -9.54 5.12 18.55
CA GLY A 103 -9.48 4.93 20.01
C GLY A 103 -9.71 6.20 20.84
N THR A 104 -9.58 7.39 20.23
CA THR A 104 -9.89 8.67 20.89
C THR A 104 -11.38 9.02 20.88
N LEU A 105 -12.14 8.40 20.01
CA LEU A 105 -13.57 8.65 19.82
C LEU A 105 -14.36 7.70 20.74
N LYS A 106 -14.80 8.21 21.88
CA LYS A 106 -15.50 7.41 22.91
C LYS A 106 -16.75 6.71 22.39
N GLU A 107 -17.50 7.38 21.51
CA GLU A 107 -18.71 6.89 20.87
C GLU A 107 -18.46 5.68 19.94
N VAL A 108 -17.24 5.56 19.40
CA VAL A 108 -16.83 4.42 18.57
C VAL A 108 -16.63 3.16 19.40
N GLY A 109 -16.14 3.32 20.63
CA GLY A 109 -15.91 2.22 21.56
C GLY A 109 -14.89 1.21 21.08
N ALA A 110 -13.82 1.67 20.44
CA ALA A 110 -12.75 0.80 19.91
C ALA A 110 -12.01 0.07 21.03
N SER A 111 -11.72 -1.22 20.84
CA SER A 111 -10.84 -2.01 21.68
C SER A 111 -9.38 -1.84 21.27
N LYS A 112 -8.46 -2.40 22.06
CA LYS A 112 -7.02 -2.43 21.73
C LYS A 112 -6.63 -3.47 20.68
N LYS A 113 -7.53 -4.39 20.32
CA LYS A 113 -7.26 -5.42 19.30
C LYS A 113 -7.57 -4.87 17.92
N ALA A 114 -6.59 -4.97 17.03
CA ALA A 114 -6.71 -4.48 15.67
C ALA A 114 -6.19 -5.50 14.64
N LEU A 115 -6.85 -5.56 13.51
CA LEU A 115 -6.44 -6.30 12.33
C LEU A 115 -6.14 -5.30 11.21
N LEU A 116 -5.05 -5.53 10.49
CA LEU A 116 -4.66 -4.73 9.33
C LEU A 116 -5.15 -5.42 8.06
N TYR A 117 -5.78 -4.66 7.18
CA TYR A 117 -6.35 -5.17 5.94
C TYR A 117 -6.16 -4.17 4.80
N GLY A 118 -5.62 -4.60 3.67
CA GLY A 118 -5.36 -3.66 2.57
C GLY A 118 -5.10 -4.33 1.23
N TRP A 119 -5.27 -3.56 0.16
CA TRP A 119 -5.14 -4.00 -1.22
C TRP A 119 -4.13 -3.16 -2.00
N SER A 120 -3.28 -3.80 -2.85
CA SER A 120 -2.33 -3.12 -3.72
C SER A 120 -1.36 -2.23 -2.94
N GLN A 121 -1.39 -0.90 -3.10
CA GLN A 121 -0.70 0.06 -2.23
C GLN A 121 -1.04 -0.19 -0.76
N GLY A 122 -2.30 -0.44 -0.45
CA GLY A 122 -2.76 -0.76 0.89
C GLY A 122 -2.23 -2.10 1.40
N GLY A 123 -2.13 -3.11 0.53
CA GLY A 123 -1.49 -4.37 0.85
C GLY A 123 -0.04 -4.18 1.28
N TYR A 124 0.72 -3.36 0.57
CA TYR A 124 2.06 -2.95 0.95
C TYR A 124 2.08 -2.19 2.29
N SER A 125 1.15 -1.26 2.47
CA SER A 125 1.06 -0.41 3.67
C SER A 125 0.79 -1.23 4.94
N VAL A 126 -0.09 -2.24 4.87
CA VAL A 126 -0.38 -3.12 6.01
C VAL A 126 0.78 -4.07 6.32
N LEU A 127 1.52 -4.54 5.31
CA LEU A 127 2.75 -5.30 5.56
C LEU A 127 3.80 -4.44 6.27
N ALA A 128 3.94 -3.18 5.85
CA ALA A 128 4.84 -2.23 6.51
C ALA A 128 4.40 -1.91 7.94
N ALA A 129 3.11 -1.71 8.18
CA ALA A 129 2.54 -1.50 9.52
C ALA A 129 2.75 -2.72 10.42
N GLY A 130 2.55 -3.93 9.88
CA GLY A 130 2.78 -5.19 10.59
C GLY A 130 4.21 -5.36 11.09
N GLY A 131 5.21 -4.85 10.36
CA GLY A 131 6.62 -4.84 10.74
C GLY A 131 7.05 -3.63 11.58
N ALA A 132 6.18 -2.66 11.85
CA ALA A 132 6.52 -1.40 12.52
C ALA A 132 6.45 -1.46 14.07
N GLY A 133 6.96 -2.54 14.67
CA GLY A 133 6.85 -2.82 16.11
C GLY A 133 7.35 -1.69 17.00
N ALA A 134 8.49 -1.08 16.69
CA ALA A 134 9.03 0.04 17.46
C ALA A 134 8.13 1.28 17.42
N TYR A 135 7.39 1.50 16.33
CA TYR A 135 6.44 2.59 16.25
C TYR A 135 5.14 2.28 17.01
N LEU A 136 4.65 1.06 16.92
CA LEU A 136 3.45 0.62 17.63
C LEU A 136 3.65 0.63 19.17
N ALA A 137 4.84 0.26 19.62
CA ALA A 137 5.19 0.18 21.04
C ALA A 137 5.41 1.56 21.71
N LYS A 138 5.36 2.68 20.96
CA LYS A 138 5.48 4.01 21.57
C LYS A 138 4.33 4.27 22.53
N ASN A 139 4.69 4.69 23.76
CA ASN A 139 3.76 5.14 24.79
C ASN A 139 3.60 6.68 24.74
N GLY A 140 2.55 7.18 25.40
CA GLY A 140 2.22 8.60 25.42
C GLY A 140 1.51 9.08 24.15
N THR A 141 0.96 8.16 23.39
CA THR A 141 0.06 8.45 22.26
C THR A 141 -1.38 8.58 22.76
N ALA A 142 -2.26 9.04 21.88
CA ALA A 142 -3.68 9.16 22.23
C ALA A 142 -4.36 7.80 22.54
N PHE A 143 -3.78 6.68 22.08
CA PHE A 143 -4.34 5.34 22.28
C PHE A 143 -3.21 4.29 22.30
N ASP A 144 -2.58 4.09 23.45
CA ASP A 144 -1.49 3.15 23.66
C ASP A 144 -1.94 1.70 23.84
N GLY A 145 -1.03 0.76 23.67
CA GLY A 145 -1.26 -0.66 23.95
C GLY A 145 -2.11 -1.36 22.88
N VAL A 146 -2.08 -0.92 21.64
CA VAL A 146 -2.72 -1.62 20.51
C VAL A 146 -2.03 -2.96 20.26
N GLU A 147 -2.82 -4.03 20.21
CA GLU A 147 -2.42 -5.41 19.90
C GLU A 147 -2.85 -5.74 18.46
N LEU A 148 -1.90 -6.03 17.57
CA LEU A 148 -2.23 -6.53 16.25
C LEU A 148 -2.53 -8.03 16.33
N VAL A 149 -3.69 -8.44 15.81
CA VAL A 149 -4.14 -9.84 15.82
C VAL A 149 -3.92 -10.55 14.48
N GLY A 150 -3.78 -9.81 13.39
CA GLY A 150 -3.55 -10.34 12.05
C GLY A 150 -3.28 -9.26 11.03
N VAL A 151 -2.70 -9.64 9.91
CA VAL A 151 -2.47 -8.80 8.72
C VAL A 151 -3.00 -9.54 7.49
N VAL A 152 -3.88 -8.90 6.73
CA VAL A 152 -4.38 -9.40 5.43
C VAL A 152 -3.93 -8.45 4.34
N ALA A 153 -3.06 -8.91 3.46
CA ALA A 153 -2.52 -8.15 2.34
C ALA A 153 -2.97 -8.75 1.01
N LEU A 154 -3.71 -7.97 0.23
CA LEU A 154 -4.20 -8.38 -1.07
C LEU A 154 -3.30 -7.76 -2.14
N SER A 155 -2.67 -8.59 -2.97
CA SER A 155 -1.83 -8.18 -4.10
C SER A 155 -0.80 -7.08 -3.75
N PRO A 156 0.02 -7.26 -2.70
CA PRO A 156 0.95 -6.22 -2.25
C PRO A 156 2.13 -6.04 -3.19
N VAL A 157 2.56 -4.80 -3.41
CA VAL A 157 3.77 -4.46 -4.19
C VAL A 157 4.98 -4.36 -3.25
N ASN A 158 5.95 -5.26 -3.33
CA ASN A 158 7.14 -5.29 -2.47
C ASN A 158 8.42 -4.92 -3.23
N LEU A 159 8.55 -3.64 -3.59
CA LEU A 159 9.77 -3.18 -4.28
C LEU A 159 11.02 -3.21 -3.39
N SER A 160 10.89 -3.03 -2.09
CA SER A 160 12.04 -3.05 -1.17
C SER A 160 12.69 -4.43 -1.11
N GLY A 161 11.89 -5.50 -1.03
CA GLY A 161 12.40 -6.87 -1.08
C GLY A 161 13.06 -7.19 -2.42
N VAL A 162 12.43 -6.78 -3.53
CA VAL A 162 13.02 -6.93 -4.87
C VAL A 162 14.32 -6.15 -4.99
N ALA A 163 14.39 -4.94 -4.45
CA ALA A 163 15.61 -4.12 -4.45
C ALA A 163 16.76 -4.78 -3.69
N GLN A 164 16.50 -5.40 -2.52
CA GLN A 164 17.49 -6.15 -1.76
C GLN A 164 18.05 -7.34 -2.58
N VAL A 165 17.17 -8.12 -3.20
CA VAL A 165 17.57 -9.26 -4.05
C VAL A 165 18.32 -8.79 -5.28
N ALA A 166 17.85 -7.74 -5.96
CA ALA A 166 18.50 -7.19 -7.13
C ALA A 166 19.92 -6.70 -6.84
N MET A 167 20.11 -5.98 -5.71
CA MET A 167 21.43 -5.53 -5.28
C MET A 167 22.38 -6.68 -4.99
N SER A 168 21.93 -7.74 -4.34
CA SER A 168 22.77 -8.91 -4.03
C SER A 168 23.16 -9.74 -5.27
N SER A 169 22.41 -9.60 -6.38
CA SER A 169 22.56 -10.39 -7.60
C SER A 169 23.04 -9.56 -8.81
N SER A 170 23.46 -8.31 -8.62
CA SER A 170 23.93 -7.42 -9.67
C SER A 170 25.34 -6.92 -9.38
N GLN A 171 26.10 -6.60 -10.45
CA GLN A 171 27.47 -6.09 -10.32
C GLN A 171 27.47 -4.57 -10.06
N THR A 172 26.47 -3.85 -10.57
CA THR A 172 26.34 -2.40 -10.40
C THR A 172 24.94 -2.00 -9.93
N PRO A 173 24.82 -0.83 -9.26
CA PRO A 173 23.50 -0.29 -8.90
C PRO A 173 22.58 -0.06 -10.10
N GLU A 174 23.12 0.33 -11.25
CA GLU A 174 22.35 0.55 -12.48
C GLU A 174 21.71 -0.75 -12.96
N GLN A 175 22.47 -1.86 -12.98
CA GLN A 175 21.93 -3.19 -13.32
C GLN A 175 20.86 -3.65 -12.32
N ALA A 176 21.07 -3.37 -11.02
CA ALA A 176 20.07 -3.69 -10.00
C ALA A 176 18.77 -2.88 -10.22
N LEU A 177 18.91 -1.60 -10.51
CA LEU A 177 17.79 -0.71 -10.75
C LEU A 177 16.99 -1.12 -11.99
N GLU A 178 17.69 -1.53 -13.08
CA GLU A 178 17.05 -2.07 -14.27
C GLU A 178 16.24 -3.34 -13.97
N LYS A 179 16.79 -4.29 -13.21
CA LYS A 179 16.06 -5.49 -12.79
C LYS A 179 14.80 -5.19 -12.00
N ILE A 180 14.82 -4.13 -11.17
CA ILE A 180 13.65 -3.71 -10.37
C ILE A 180 12.58 -3.11 -11.28
N THR A 181 12.97 -2.32 -12.26
CA THR A 181 12.07 -1.45 -13.02
C THR A 181 11.56 -2.06 -14.32
N ALA A 182 12.36 -2.92 -14.97
CA ALA A 182 12.00 -3.51 -16.25
C ALA A 182 10.64 -4.25 -16.24
N PRO A 183 10.30 -5.07 -15.23
CA PRO A 183 9.00 -5.74 -15.17
C PRO A 183 7.81 -4.77 -15.10
N LEU A 184 7.99 -3.60 -14.48
CA LEU A 184 6.96 -2.58 -14.34
C LEU A 184 6.92 -1.60 -15.52
N SER A 185 7.83 -1.72 -16.47
CA SER A 185 7.93 -0.84 -17.64
C SER A 185 7.33 -1.45 -18.92
N GLN A 186 6.53 -2.52 -18.79
CA GLN A 186 5.97 -3.25 -19.94
C GLN A 186 4.73 -2.59 -20.52
N SER A 187 4.00 -1.81 -19.74
CA SER A 187 2.84 -1.05 -20.20
C SER A 187 2.86 0.34 -19.60
N ILE A 188 2.17 1.28 -20.22
CA ILE A 188 2.06 2.65 -19.69
C ILE A 188 1.42 2.68 -18.30
N PHE A 189 0.48 1.79 -18.04
CA PHE A 189 -0.21 1.69 -16.76
C PHE A 189 0.75 1.27 -15.62
N THR A 190 1.50 0.18 -15.80
CA THR A 190 2.48 -0.28 -14.81
C THR A 190 3.65 0.68 -14.68
N TRP A 191 4.06 1.31 -15.79
CA TRP A 191 5.08 2.33 -15.79
C TRP A 191 4.66 3.59 -15.03
N ALA A 192 3.40 4.03 -15.15
CA ALA A 192 2.87 5.16 -14.40
C ALA A 192 2.89 4.88 -12.88
N HIS A 193 2.62 3.63 -12.46
CA HIS A 193 2.77 3.23 -11.05
C HIS A 193 4.24 3.32 -10.60
N LEU A 194 5.18 2.80 -11.39
CA LEU A 194 6.61 2.90 -11.10
C LEU A 194 7.04 4.37 -10.97
N ALA A 195 6.64 5.21 -11.93
CA ALA A 195 6.94 6.64 -11.91
C ALA A 195 6.34 7.33 -10.67
N GLY A 196 5.11 6.96 -10.28
CA GLY A 196 4.48 7.43 -9.03
C GLY A 196 5.26 7.02 -7.78
N MET A 197 5.77 5.79 -7.73
CA MET A 197 6.61 5.32 -6.62
C MET A 197 7.92 6.12 -6.53
N MET A 198 8.54 6.43 -7.66
CA MET A 198 9.73 7.29 -7.68
C MET A 198 9.41 8.72 -7.24
N TYR A 199 8.26 9.26 -7.63
CA TYR A 199 7.78 10.55 -7.16
C TYR A 199 7.58 10.56 -5.63
N GLY A 200 6.96 9.51 -5.07
CA GLY A 200 6.76 9.35 -3.63
C GLY A 200 8.07 9.21 -2.85
N LEU A 201 9.04 8.45 -3.38
CA LEU A 201 10.37 8.34 -2.79
C LEU A 201 11.12 9.67 -2.81
N GLN A 202 11.08 10.42 -3.93
CA GLN A 202 11.68 11.76 -3.99
C GLN A 202 11.05 12.70 -2.95
N ALA A 203 9.74 12.62 -2.74
CA ALA A 203 9.06 13.39 -1.71
C ALA A 203 9.51 13.02 -0.29
N ALA A 204 9.82 11.74 -0.03
CA ALA A 204 10.29 11.26 1.27
C ALA A 204 11.78 11.58 1.54
N TYR A 205 12.58 11.71 0.48
CA TYR A 205 14.02 11.96 0.58
C TYR A 205 14.43 13.24 -0.17
N PRO A 206 13.87 14.42 0.21
CA PRO A 206 14.18 15.68 -0.47
C PRO A 206 15.67 16.01 -0.33
N GLY A 207 16.26 16.49 -1.42
CA GLY A 207 17.70 16.84 -1.48
C GLY A 207 18.62 15.63 -1.73
N LYS A 208 18.16 14.39 -1.57
CA LYS A 208 18.92 13.18 -1.92
C LYS A 208 18.54 12.63 -3.28
N LEU A 209 17.26 12.70 -3.64
CA LEU A 209 16.70 12.19 -4.88
C LEU A 209 16.12 13.35 -5.68
N GLN A 210 16.36 13.32 -6.99
CA GLN A 210 15.82 14.30 -7.94
C GLN A 210 15.01 13.57 -9.02
N LEU A 211 13.86 14.08 -9.41
CA LEU A 211 13.08 13.47 -10.51
C LEU A 211 13.91 13.39 -11.78
N THR A 212 14.83 14.35 -12.01
CA THR A 212 15.74 14.36 -13.14
C THR A 212 16.82 13.27 -13.09
N ASP A 213 16.95 12.53 -11.99
CA ASP A 213 17.77 11.30 -11.98
C ASP A 213 17.14 10.21 -12.89
N TRP A 214 15.81 10.14 -12.95
CA TRP A 214 15.03 9.16 -13.70
C TRP A 214 14.49 9.69 -15.00
N PHE A 215 13.95 10.90 -14.98
CA PHE A 215 13.27 11.52 -16.10
C PHE A 215 14.20 12.47 -16.85
N THR A 216 13.90 12.67 -18.14
CA THR A 216 14.41 13.85 -18.83
C THR A 216 13.88 15.12 -18.14
N PRO A 217 14.48 16.32 -18.37
CA PRO A 217 13.96 17.56 -17.79
C PRO A 217 12.48 17.80 -18.14
N GLU A 218 12.07 17.46 -19.35
CA GLU A 218 10.66 17.52 -19.77
C GLU A 218 9.82 16.49 -19.03
N GLY A 219 10.26 15.23 -18.98
CA GLY A 219 9.57 14.16 -18.26
C GLY A 219 9.36 14.47 -16.79
N ALA A 220 10.37 15.01 -16.12
CA ALA A 220 10.28 15.41 -14.73
C ALA A 220 9.20 16.49 -14.52
N LYS A 221 9.14 17.50 -15.42
CA LYS A 221 8.12 18.56 -15.40
C LYS A 221 6.73 18.01 -15.64
N VAL A 222 6.56 17.18 -16.66
CA VAL A 222 5.27 16.55 -17.02
C VAL A 222 4.77 15.71 -15.85
N PHE A 223 5.63 14.85 -15.29
CA PHE A 223 5.22 13.95 -14.22
C PHE A 223 4.91 14.70 -12.93
N ASP A 224 5.69 15.72 -12.57
CA ASP A 224 5.41 16.58 -11.41
C ASP A 224 4.05 17.31 -11.56
N GLN A 225 3.76 17.86 -12.74
CA GLN A 225 2.47 18.50 -13.03
C GLN A 225 1.30 17.53 -12.91
N LEU A 226 1.42 16.34 -13.51
CA LEU A 226 0.36 15.34 -13.45
C LEU A 226 0.13 14.84 -12.02
N SER A 227 1.20 14.53 -11.30
CA SER A 227 1.12 14.01 -9.93
C SER A 227 0.55 15.02 -8.93
N ASN A 228 0.75 16.30 -9.16
CA ASN A 228 0.18 17.36 -8.30
C ASN A 228 -1.29 17.69 -8.61
N ASN A 229 -1.80 17.30 -9.80
CA ASN A 229 -3.10 17.77 -10.29
C ASN A 229 -4.07 16.67 -10.68
N LYS A 230 -3.61 15.42 -10.80
CA LYS A 230 -4.42 14.30 -11.32
C LYS A 230 -4.36 13.10 -10.39
N CYS A 231 -5.49 12.44 -10.25
CA CYS A 231 -5.53 11.12 -9.64
C CYS A 231 -5.04 10.06 -10.64
N PHE A 232 -4.77 8.86 -10.16
CA PHE A 232 -3.88 7.92 -10.84
C PHE A 232 -4.34 7.54 -12.26
N HIS A 233 -5.59 7.16 -12.48
CA HIS A 233 -6.05 6.76 -13.80
C HIS A 233 -6.06 7.93 -14.78
N VAL A 234 -6.51 9.10 -14.33
CA VAL A 234 -6.47 10.30 -15.17
C VAL A 234 -5.04 10.67 -15.53
N LEU A 235 -4.10 10.49 -14.60
CA LEU A 235 -2.66 10.68 -14.86
C LEU A 235 -2.20 9.69 -15.94
N SER A 236 -2.48 8.40 -15.76
CA SER A 236 -2.09 7.34 -16.70
C SER A 236 -2.70 7.55 -18.09
N ASP A 237 -4.00 7.90 -18.15
CA ASP A 237 -4.70 8.17 -19.40
C ASP A 237 -4.19 9.44 -20.08
N SER A 238 -3.89 10.48 -19.32
CA SER A 238 -3.29 11.71 -19.87
C SER A 238 -1.93 11.43 -20.53
N LEU A 239 -1.11 10.58 -19.90
CA LEU A 239 0.15 10.11 -20.51
C LEU A 239 -0.09 9.28 -21.76
N SER A 240 -1.05 8.36 -21.72
CA SER A 240 -1.43 7.51 -22.85
C SER A 240 -1.90 8.34 -24.05
N TYR A 241 -2.76 9.33 -23.81
CA TYR A 241 -3.27 10.21 -24.85
C TYR A 241 -2.20 11.11 -25.47
N THR A 242 -1.29 11.62 -24.64
CA THR A 242 -0.28 12.60 -25.08
C THR A 242 0.92 11.92 -25.74
N TYR A 243 1.37 10.80 -25.18
CA TYR A 243 2.64 10.17 -25.59
C TYR A 243 2.46 8.80 -26.24
N GLY A 244 1.34 8.09 -26.00
CA GLY A 244 1.12 6.74 -26.51
C GLY A 244 2.30 5.84 -26.21
N ASP A 245 2.82 5.13 -27.19
CA ASP A 245 4.00 4.25 -27.06
C ASP A 245 5.31 5.01 -26.82
N ASN A 246 5.32 6.34 -27.05
CA ASN A 246 6.50 7.19 -26.84
C ASN A 246 6.69 7.64 -25.37
N TYR A 247 5.87 7.18 -24.43
CA TYR A 247 6.00 7.56 -23.00
C TYR A 247 7.40 7.30 -22.44
N LYS A 248 8.13 6.32 -23.01
CA LYS A 248 9.52 6.02 -22.64
C LYS A 248 10.48 7.14 -22.97
N SER A 249 10.13 8.06 -23.88
CA SER A 249 10.95 9.24 -24.19
C SER A 249 11.03 10.24 -23.03
N LEU A 250 10.11 10.13 -22.06
CA LEU A 250 10.12 10.94 -20.84
C LEU A 250 11.17 10.47 -19.83
N VAL A 251 11.75 9.28 -20.04
CA VAL A 251 12.75 8.68 -19.13
C VAL A 251 14.15 8.82 -19.72
N ARG A 252 15.14 8.92 -18.86
CA ARG A 252 16.54 8.87 -19.26
C ARG A 252 16.90 7.45 -19.69
N ALA A 253 17.73 7.32 -20.73
CA ALA A 253 18.26 6.02 -21.16
C ALA A 253 19.03 5.32 -20.03
N THR A 254 19.74 6.09 -19.20
CA THR A 254 20.42 5.59 -18.00
C THR A 254 20.02 6.48 -16.82
N PRO A 255 19.35 5.93 -15.79
CA PRO A 255 19.06 6.68 -14.58
C PRO A 255 20.34 7.16 -13.90
N GLY A 256 20.33 8.40 -13.42
CA GLY A 256 21.38 8.89 -12.54
C GLY A 256 21.18 8.42 -11.11
N ASN A 257 22.25 8.49 -10.29
CA ASN A 257 22.17 8.29 -8.84
C ASN A 257 21.53 6.94 -8.42
N ALA A 258 21.70 5.89 -9.23
CA ALA A 258 21.03 4.60 -9.07
C ALA A 258 21.14 4.02 -7.67
N LYS A 259 22.34 4.11 -7.06
CA LYS A 259 22.55 3.62 -5.68
C LYS A 259 21.65 4.33 -4.66
N ALA A 260 21.52 5.65 -4.73
CA ALA A 260 20.69 6.39 -3.78
C ALA A 260 19.20 6.05 -3.93
N TRP A 261 18.74 5.80 -5.15
CA TRP A 261 17.38 5.34 -5.41
C TRP A 261 17.11 3.96 -4.82
N ILE A 262 18.04 3.02 -4.98
CA ILE A 262 17.92 1.67 -4.40
C ILE A 262 17.98 1.72 -2.88
N ASP A 263 18.92 2.48 -2.31
CA ASP A 263 19.02 2.67 -0.86
C ASP A 263 17.71 3.26 -0.28
N ALA A 264 17.09 4.19 -0.99
CA ALA A 264 15.80 4.78 -0.60
C ALA A 264 14.65 3.78 -0.72
N LEU A 265 14.60 2.96 -1.78
CA LEU A 265 13.62 1.88 -1.94
C LEU A 265 13.71 0.88 -0.78
N ILE A 266 14.92 0.50 -0.39
CA ILE A 266 15.15 -0.44 0.71
C ILE A 266 14.79 0.20 2.06
N ALA A 267 15.31 1.40 2.32
CA ALA A 267 15.12 2.09 3.60
C ALA A 267 13.68 2.56 3.82
N GLY A 268 13.02 3.01 2.75
CA GLY A 268 11.62 3.46 2.78
C GLY A 268 10.59 2.33 2.69
N GLY A 269 11.02 1.09 2.46
CA GLY A 269 10.15 -0.03 2.15
C GLY A 269 9.50 -0.72 3.34
N ILE A 270 9.08 -1.96 3.12
CA ILE A 270 8.58 -2.83 4.18
C ILE A 270 9.75 -3.13 5.13
N PRO A 271 9.59 -2.89 6.45
CA PRO A 271 10.66 -3.20 7.40
C PRO A 271 11.04 -4.68 7.37
N ASN A 272 12.34 -4.98 7.33
CA ASN A 272 12.84 -6.35 7.44
C ASN A 272 12.83 -6.81 8.90
N ASN A 273 11.65 -6.77 9.52
CA ASN A 273 11.38 -7.18 10.89
C ASN A 273 10.30 -8.24 10.91
N LYS A 274 10.37 -9.16 11.86
CA LYS A 274 9.28 -10.12 12.10
C LYS A 274 7.96 -9.36 12.31
N PRO A 275 6.91 -9.63 11.53
CA PRO A 275 5.58 -9.05 11.76
C PRO A 275 5.06 -9.36 13.16
N LEU A 276 4.34 -8.41 13.73
CA LEU A 276 3.78 -8.50 15.09
C LEU A 276 2.60 -9.47 15.21
N ALA A 277 2.04 -9.89 14.09
CA ALA A 277 0.91 -10.79 14.01
C ALA A 277 1.04 -11.73 12.80
N PRO A 278 0.30 -12.85 12.73
CA PRO A 278 0.25 -13.70 11.56
C PRO A 278 -0.20 -12.92 10.31
N VAL A 279 0.38 -13.29 9.17
CA VAL A 279 0.16 -12.61 7.90
C VAL A 279 -0.50 -13.55 6.90
N LEU A 280 -1.54 -13.07 6.25
CA LEU A 280 -2.22 -13.73 5.14
C LEU A 280 -2.04 -12.86 3.89
N VAL A 281 -1.38 -13.40 2.86
CA VAL A 281 -1.14 -12.71 1.60
C VAL A 281 -1.92 -13.40 0.49
N TYR A 282 -2.64 -12.64 -0.30
CA TYR A 282 -3.35 -13.12 -1.49
C TYR A 282 -2.75 -12.51 -2.75
N ARG A 283 -2.68 -13.31 -3.80
CA ARG A 283 -2.32 -12.86 -5.14
C ARG A 283 -3.09 -13.67 -6.19
N GLY A 284 -3.54 -13.01 -7.25
CA GLY A 284 -4.11 -13.71 -8.41
C GLY A 284 -3.01 -14.28 -9.33
N THR A 285 -3.27 -15.43 -9.98
CA THR A 285 -2.29 -15.97 -10.95
C THR A 285 -2.14 -15.09 -12.20
N LYS A 286 -3.16 -14.25 -12.50
CA LYS A 286 -3.14 -13.24 -13.58
C LYS A 286 -2.95 -11.81 -13.06
N ASP A 287 -2.39 -11.66 -11.87
CA ASP A 287 -2.14 -10.36 -11.26
C ASP A 287 -1.01 -9.62 -11.99
N ALA A 288 -1.18 -8.30 -12.18
CA ALA A 288 -0.16 -7.41 -12.72
C ALA A 288 1.04 -7.24 -11.76
N VAL A 289 0.85 -7.47 -10.46
CA VAL A 289 1.96 -7.52 -9.49
C VAL A 289 2.73 -8.82 -9.69
N PRO A 290 4.03 -8.75 -10.01
CA PRO A 290 4.85 -9.94 -10.25
C PRO A 290 4.90 -10.88 -9.02
N LYS A 291 4.73 -12.19 -9.25
CA LYS A 291 4.78 -13.21 -8.19
C LYS A 291 6.03 -13.11 -7.28
N PRO A 292 7.25 -12.87 -7.80
CA PRO A 292 8.44 -12.76 -6.96
C PRO A 292 8.34 -11.71 -5.86
N MET A 293 7.52 -10.68 -5.99
CA MET A 293 7.33 -9.67 -4.95
C MET A 293 6.71 -10.27 -3.68
N VAL A 294 5.78 -11.19 -3.83
CA VAL A 294 5.14 -11.90 -2.71
C VAL A 294 6.04 -13.01 -2.18
N ASP A 295 6.63 -13.81 -3.07
CA ASP A 295 7.52 -14.93 -2.69
C ASP A 295 8.72 -14.44 -1.88
N ILE A 296 9.32 -13.30 -2.26
CA ILE A 296 10.42 -12.68 -1.53
C ILE A 296 9.95 -12.27 -0.12
N TYR A 297 8.79 -11.64 0.02
CA TYR A 297 8.26 -11.26 1.33
C TYR A 297 8.03 -12.48 2.22
N GLU A 298 7.33 -13.51 1.71
CA GLU A 298 7.08 -14.75 2.43
C GLU A 298 8.40 -15.39 2.90
N SER A 299 9.34 -15.59 1.97
CA SER A 299 10.65 -16.17 2.30
C SER A 299 11.43 -15.37 3.34
N GLN A 300 11.45 -14.04 3.23
CA GLN A 300 12.17 -13.19 4.18
C GLN A 300 11.54 -13.26 5.58
N MET A 301 10.22 -13.17 5.67
CA MET A 301 9.51 -13.16 6.95
C MET A 301 9.51 -14.53 7.61
N CYS A 302 9.39 -15.61 6.84
CA CYS A 302 9.50 -16.97 7.36
C CYS A 302 10.89 -17.23 7.98
N LYS A 303 11.96 -16.73 7.36
CA LYS A 303 13.32 -16.81 7.94
C LYS A 303 13.46 -16.06 9.28
N LEU A 304 12.63 -15.05 9.51
CA LEU A 304 12.55 -14.34 10.78
C LEU A 304 11.63 -15.02 11.81
N GLY A 305 11.10 -16.20 11.50
CA GLY A 305 10.18 -16.96 12.36
C GLY A 305 8.77 -16.35 12.42
N ALA A 306 8.35 -15.63 11.38
CA ALA A 306 6.97 -15.18 11.23
C ALA A 306 6.08 -16.34 10.78
N ASN A 307 4.76 -16.19 10.97
CA ASN A 307 3.77 -17.05 10.35
C ASN A 307 3.15 -16.31 9.17
N VAL A 308 3.55 -16.67 7.96
CA VAL A 308 3.07 -16.07 6.71
C VAL A 308 2.46 -17.16 5.84
N LYS A 309 1.20 -16.96 5.42
CA LYS A 309 0.51 -17.83 4.47
C LYS A 309 0.25 -17.04 3.19
N HIS A 310 0.81 -17.52 2.08
CA HIS A 310 0.54 -17.03 0.74
C HIS A 310 -0.53 -17.90 0.07
N ILE A 311 -1.54 -17.28 -0.49
CA ILE A 311 -2.63 -17.93 -1.24
C ILE A 311 -2.65 -17.36 -2.65
N GLU A 312 -2.35 -18.22 -3.64
CA GLU A 312 -2.58 -17.90 -5.04
C GLU A 312 -4.03 -18.23 -5.42
N MET A 313 -4.68 -17.31 -6.11
CA MET A 313 -6.06 -17.45 -6.60
C MET A 313 -6.02 -17.63 -8.11
N ASP A 314 -6.40 -18.83 -8.56
CA ASP A 314 -6.34 -19.17 -9.99
C ASP A 314 -7.27 -18.28 -10.83
N GLY A 315 -6.74 -17.78 -11.95
CA GLY A 315 -7.44 -16.92 -12.88
C GLY A 315 -7.72 -15.47 -12.38
N ALA A 316 -7.52 -15.20 -11.10
CA ALA A 316 -7.77 -13.87 -10.57
C ALA A 316 -6.74 -12.85 -11.08
N THR A 317 -7.21 -11.64 -11.38
CA THR A 317 -6.42 -10.47 -11.78
C THR A 317 -6.17 -9.56 -10.58
N HIS A 318 -5.39 -8.49 -10.76
CA HIS A 318 -5.19 -7.47 -9.73
C HIS A 318 -6.51 -6.90 -9.19
N PHE A 319 -7.49 -6.70 -10.06
CA PHE A 319 -8.78 -6.09 -9.74
C PHE A 319 -9.84 -7.09 -9.26
N THR A 320 -9.74 -8.35 -9.61
CA THR A 320 -10.68 -9.37 -9.13
C THR A 320 -10.23 -10.07 -7.85
N SER A 321 -8.93 -10.05 -7.57
CA SER A 321 -8.33 -10.64 -6.36
C SER A 321 -9.00 -10.19 -5.05
N PRO A 322 -9.32 -8.90 -4.85
CA PRO A 322 -9.92 -8.45 -3.60
C PRO A 322 -11.30 -9.07 -3.35
N VAL A 323 -12.11 -9.19 -4.41
CA VAL A 323 -13.46 -9.77 -4.31
C VAL A 323 -13.41 -11.27 -4.07
N GLU A 324 -12.50 -11.97 -4.77
CA GLU A 324 -12.34 -13.43 -4.60
C GLU A 324 -11.80 -13.80 -3.21
N ALA A 325 -10.86 -13.00 -2.69
CA ALA A 325 -10.25 -13.24 -1.38
C ALA A 325 -11.27 -13.16 -0.22
N GLN A 326 -12.33 -12.34 -0.35
CA GLN A 326 -13.36 -12.17 0.71
C GLN A 326 -13.92 -13.51 1.18
N LYS A 327 -14.12 -14.46 0.27
CA LYS A 327 -14.71 -15.76 0.55
C LYS A 327 -13.91 -16.57 1.59
N THR A 328 -12.62 -16.32 1.68
CA THR A 328 -11.69 -17.12 2.50
C THR A 328 -11.06 -16.35 3.65
N PHE A 329 -10.86 -15.04 3.54
CA PHE A 329 -10.21 -14.32 4.62
C PHE A 329 -11.16 -13.95 5.78
N LEU A 330 -12.46 -13.75 5.55
CA LEU A 330 -13.39 -13.37 6.62
C LEU A 330 -13.44 -14.36 7.79
N PRO A 331 -13.54 -15.70 7.56
CA PRO A 331 -13.42 -16.68 8.64
C PRO A 331 -12.08 -16.59 9.38
N TRP A 332 -10.98 -16.41 8.64
CA TRP A 332 -9.65 -16.27 9.24
C TRP A 332 -9.55 -15.02 10.12
N VAL A 333 -10.13 -13.87 9.69
CA VAL A 333 -10.17 -12.64 10.49
C VAL A 333 -10.87 -12.89 11.82
N LYS A 334 -12.04 -13.54 11.79
CA LYS A 334 -12.78 -13.89 13.01
C LYS A 334 -11.94 -14.76 13.94
N ASP A 335 -11.29 -15.79 13.39
CA ASP A 335 -10.43 -16.70 14.16
C ASP A 335 -9.25 -15.95 14.83
N ARG A 336 -8.71 -14.89 14.20
CA ARG A 336 -7.64 -14.07 14.82
C ARG A 336 -8.17 -13.27 16.00
N PHE A 337 -9.33 -12.65 15.90
CA PHE A 337 -9.93 -11.94 17.04
C PHE A 337 -10.33 -12.90 18.18
N ASP A 338 -10.78 -14.10 17.85
CA ASP A 338 -11.11 -15.16 18.79
C ASP A 338 -9.89 -15.86 19.40
N LYS A 339 -8.66 -15.49 18.97
CA LYS A 339 -7.39 -16.10 19.40
C LYS A 339 -7.29 -17.62 19.17
N LYS A 340 -7.97 -18.13 18.13
CA LYS A 340 -7.88 -19.56 17.80
C LYS A 340 -6.45 -19.94 17.41
N PRO A 341 -6.00 -21.14 17.69
CA PRO A 341 -4.70 -21.65 17.24
C PRO A 341 -4.55 -21.50 15.72
N LEU A 342 -3.35 -21.28 15.28
CA LEU A 342 -2.99 -21.19 13.87
C LEU A 342 -1.71 -22.01 13.63
N ASP A 343 -1.79 -22.95 12.71
CA ASP A 343 -0.63 -23.72 12.29
C ASP A 343 0.37 -22.81 11.59
N ASN A 344 1.65 -23.11 11.75
CA ASN A 344 2.68 -22.38 11.03
C ASN A 344 2.59 -22.72 9.54
N ALA A 345 2.41 -21.71 8.71
CA ALA A 345 2.23 -21.87 7.27
C ALA A 345 3.53 -21.72 6.46
N CYS A 346 4.64 -21.38 7.13
CA CYS A 346 5.93 -21.23 6.44
C CYS A 346 6.45 -22.57 5.92
N PRO A 347 6.92 -22.65 4.66
CA PRO A 347 7.49 -23.87 4.11
C PRO A 347 8.67 -24.37 4.92
N GLY A 348 8.69 -25.61 5.33
CA GLY A 348 9.84 -26.26 5.99
C GLY A 348 10.06 -25.87 7.44
N SER A 349 9.06 -25.35 8.14
CA SER A 349 9.11 -25.08 9.59
C SER A 349 8.63 -26.25 10.41
#